data_8dcb77de5148eed38229125c03266493
#
_entry.id   8dcb77de5148eed38229125c03266493
#
_cell.length_a   1.000
_cell.length_b   1.000
_cell.length_c   1.000
_cell.angle_alpha   90.00
_cell.angle_beta   90.00
_cell.angle_gamma   90.00
#
_symmetry.space_group_name_H-M   'P 1'
#
loop_
_entity.id
_entity.type
_entity.pdbx_description
1 polymer ?
#
loop_
_entity_poly.entity_id
_entity_poly.type
_entity_poly.pdbx_seq_one_letter_code
_entity_poly.pdbx_strand_id
1 'polypeptide(L)'
;MALSKERFQAFADVVGEENICDDPTMMAAYFRTDFAAVIMPKDPSEVQAVVRLCNKFQLKFRPICTGWTGTFQPGSILLDLRRMNQIIEINEKNMYAVVEPYVTSAQLQAELFKRGLNTNMKGAGAQCSAMLRGHGHLDQSCGADDRNHLAVEWVTPTGELVKMGSWGAVGEWFCGDGPGPSLRSLVSSVVPPSTTPGVFTKVAMKLYHWPGPDKYALEGHSPRYTLREFPSNMMARYYSFPTLEKMWQAEIAIGEAEIALELMGFNAAMVAANITTCNEEEMAMFERLSKEVQGPGFFVIIAGDSPEDFAYKKKVLETIIAENDGQSLKTVEDPELEGILLTQCTRISASVRETFRPGGCFKSIPIMGQRDLTIRWAIGAGQAKLPLIEKGLIADDGGGFFGWGVEHGHLGKTEIFCKFSALNPVAWEEVTKWHREQSQRALEEKYFALTMAPEEEIETKIGPALSNYHVWWNKVLEALDPNGVVPDKGMSWLL
;
A
#
# COMPACT_ATOMS: atom_id res chain seq x y z
N MET A 1 13.20 25.39 11.79
CA MET A 1 14.34 26.31 12.05
C MET A 1 15.15 26.33 10.77
N ALA A 2 15.26 27.49 10.08
CA ALA A 2 15.99 27.59 8.82
C ALA A 2 17.48 27.23 8.99
N LEU A 3 18.12 26.77 7.93
CA LEU A 3 19.53 26.48 7.89
C LEU A 3 20.36 27.77 8.05
N SER A 4 21.56 27.67 8.66
CA SER A 4 22.53 28.77 8.54
C SER A 4 23.00 28.91 7.09
N LYS A 5 23.46 30.11 6.70
CA LYS A 5 23.98 30.34 5.34
C LYS A 5 25.09 29.35 4.95
N GLU A 6 25.99 29.05 5.89
CA GLU A 6 27.05 28.06 5.65
C GLU A 6 26.52 26.65 5.37
N ARG A 7 25.55 26.20 6.17
CA ARG A 7 24.92 24.89 5.96
C ARG A 7 24.12 24.84 4.67
N PHE A 8 23.33 25.90 4.38
CA PHE A 8 22.60 26.00 3.13
C PHE A 8 23.53 25.89 1.92
N GLN A 9 24.64 26.69 1.93
CA GLN A 9 25.61 26.65 0.83
C GLN A 9 26.24 25.28 0.67
N ALA A 10 26.61 24.61 1.76
CA ALA A 10 27.20 23.27 1.70
C ALA A 10 26.27 22.25 1.02
N PHE A 11 24.97 22.31 1.26
CA PHE A 11 24.00 21.48 0.52
C PHE A 11 23.79 21.94 -0.92
N ALA A 12 23.72 23.24 -1.16
CA ALA A 12 23.59 23.82 -2.49
C ALA A 12 24.78 23.45 -3.40
N ASP A 13 25.98 23.41 -2.86
CA ASP A 13 27.19 22.97 -3.59
C ASP A 13 27.11 21.49 -4.05
N VAL A 14 26.28 20.67 -3.40
CA VAL A 14 26.05 19.27 -3.79
C VAL A 14 24.98 19.14 -4.85
N VAL A 15 23.81 19.74 -4.65
CA VAL A 15 22.62 19.47 -5.47
C VAL A 15 22.31 20.59 -6.48
N GLY A 16 22.94 21.76 -6.35
CA GLY A 16 22.60 23.02 -7.05
C GLY A 16 21.61 23.84 -6.23
N GLU A 17 21.73 25.16 -6.29
CA GLU A 17 20.93 26.11 -5.51
C GLU A 17 19.43 25.98 -5.84
N GLU A 18 19.08 25.66 -7.09
CA GLU A 18 17.73 25.43 -7.55
C GLU A 18 17.07 24.13 -7.00
N ASN A 19 17.85 23.27 -6.37
CA ASN A 19 17.39 21.97 -5.83
C ASN A 19 17.41 21.89 -4.31
N ILE A 20 17.51 23.04 -3.65
CA ILE A 20 17.36 23.19 -2.20
C ILE A 20 16.39 24.33 -1.89
N CYS A 21 15.55 24.13 -0.89
CA CYS A 21 14.57 25.15 -0.44
C CYS A 21 14.43 25.11 1.07
N ASP A 22 14.55 26.30 1.70
CA ASP A 22 14.29 26.52 3.12
C ASP A 22 13.20 27.59 3.35
N ASP A 23 12.48 28.00 2.30
CA ASP A 23 11.35 28.92 2.37
C ASP A 23 10.11 28.20 2.95
N PRO A 24 9.58 28.63 4.11
CA PRO A 24 8.40 28.03 4.73
C PRO A 24 7.16 28.02 3.82
N THR A 25 6.99 29.04 2.96
CA THR A 25 5.85 29.13 2.04
C THR A 25 5.90 28.01 1.01
N MET A 26 7.07 27.76 0.46
CA MET A 26 7.26 26.66 -0.50
C MET A 26 7.18 25.28 0.19
N MET A 27 7.71 25.16 1.40
CA MET A 27 7.65 23.93 2.20
C MET A 27 6.21 23.58 2.62
N ALA A 28 5.28 24.55 2.67
CA ALA A 28 3.87 24.27 2.94
C ALA A 28 3.23 23.30 1.93
N ALA A 29 3.79 23.17 0.72
CA ALA A 29 3.36 22.17 -0.26
C ALA A 29 3.54 20.71 0.23
N TYR A 30 4.36 20.49 1.24
CA TYR A 30 4.52 19.20 1.91
C TYR A 30 3.65 19.06 3.18
N PHE A 31 2.61 19.90 3.30
CA PHE A 31 1.68 19.99 4.45
C PHE A 31 2.35 20.38 5.78
N ARG A 32 3.61 20.80 5.77
CA ARG A 32 4.36 21.23 6.95
C ARG A 32 5.40 22.30 6.58
N THR A 33 5.69 23.18 7.52
CA THR A 33 6.64 24.30 7.33
C THR A 33 7.80 24.25 8.32
N ASP A 34 7.88 23.20 9.11
CA ASP A 34 8.81 23.08 10.23
C ASP A 34 10.07 22.24 9.93
N PHE A 35 10.31 21.92 8.65
CA PHE A 35 11.59 21.36 8.20
C PHE A 35 12.71 22.40 8.27
N ALA A 36 13.97 21.92 8.33
CA ALA A 36 15.12 22.79 8.16
C ALA A 36 15.31 23.18 6.68
N ALA A 37 15.13 22.23 5.78
CA ALA A 37 15.11 22.43 4.33
C ALA A 37 14.56 21.19 3.60
N VAL A 38 14.14 21.40 2.34
CA VAL A 38 13.88 20.34 1.37
C VAL A 38 15.06 20.29 0.38
N ILE A 39 15.62 19.11 0.15
CA ILE A 39 16.76 18.91 -0.74
C ILE A 39 16.39 17.83 -1.78
N MET A 40 16.66 18.10 -3.06
CA MET A 40 16.27 17.23 -4.17
C MET A 40 17.51 16.64 -4.87
N PRO A 41 18.09 15.52 -4.39
CA PRO A 41 19.20 14.84 -5.04
C PRO A 41 18.73 14.13 -6.32
N LYS A 42 19.64 14.03 -7.33
CA LYS A 42 19.33 13.39 -8.63
C LYS A 42 19.88 11.98 -8.78
N ASP A 43 20.83 11.58 -7.96
CA ASP A 43 21.53 10.31 -8.07
C ASP A 43 22.10 9.83 -6.73
N PRO A 44 22.57 8.56 -6.65
CA PRO A 44 23.11 8.01 -5.40
C PRO A 44 24.30 8.80 -4.84
N SER A 45 25.12 9.46 -5.69
CA SER A 45 26.28 10.21 -5.22
C SER A 45 25.89 11.50 -4.50
N GLU A 46 24.88 12.21 -5.01
CA GLU A 46 24.30 13.38 -4.35
C GLU A 46 23.62 12.96 -3.03
N VAL A 47 22.87 11.83 -3.02
CA VAL A 47 22.28 11.29 -1.77
C VAL A 47 23.35 11.00 -0.73
N GLN A 48 24.45 10.33 -1.12
CA GLN A 48 25.58 10.05 -0.21
C GLN A 48 26.19 11.35 0.37
N ALA A 49 26.41 12.35 -0.49
CA ALA A 49 27.00 13.62 -0.07
C ALA A 49 26.08 14.37 0.91
N VAL A 50 24.77 14.42 0.62
CA VAL A 50 23.79 15.06 1.50
C VAL A 50 23.70 14.33 2.84
N VAL A 51 23.65 12.99 2.86
CA VAL A 51 23.62 12.19 4.10
C VAL A 51 24.89 12.44 4.93
N ARG A 52 26.06 12.51 4.30
CA ARG A 52 27.31 12.85 5.01
C ARG A 52 27.31 14.26 5.59
N LEU A 53 26.72 15.24 4.91
CA LEU A 53 26.51 16.58 5.45
C LEU A 53 25.53 16.57 6.63
N CYS A 54 24.47 15.78 6.56
CA CYS A 54 23.56 15.58 7.70
C CYS A 54 24.30 15.03 8.92
N ASN A 55 25.17 14.05 8.74
CA ASN A 55 26.04 13.53 9.80
C ASN A 55 27.00 14.61 10.34
N LYS A 56 27.68 15.35 9.46
CA LYS A 56 28.61 16.44 9.85
C LYS A 56 27.90 17.53 10.66
N PHE A 57 26.69 17.88 10.28
CA PHE A 57 25.94 18.98 10.92
C PHE A 57 24.99 18.51 12.02
N GLN A 58 24.94 17.21 12.31
CA GLN A 58 24.03 16.60 13.27
C GLN A 58 22.56 16.96 12.99
N LEU A 59 22.18 16.87 11.71
CA LEU A 59 20.82 17.10 11.23
C LEU A 59 20.15 15.75 10.93
N LYS A 60 18.97 15.55 11.42
CA LYS A 60 18.15 14.40 11.01
C LYS A 60 17.69 14.57 9.58
N PHE A 61 17.55 13.47 8.82
CA PHE A 61 17.05 13.50 7.46
C PHE A 61 15.96 12.45 7.22
N ARG A 62 15.04 12.74 6.33
CA ARG A 62 13.99 11.84 5.92
C ARG A 62 13.85 11.79 4.40
N PRO A 63 13.96 10.62 3.75
CA PRO A 63 13.63 10.49 2.35
C PRO A 63 12.11 10.49 2.14
N ILE A 64 11.68 11.13 1.07
CA ILE A 64 10.31 11.10 0.57
C ILE A 64 10.31 10.84 -0.93
N CYS A 65 9.42 9.94 -1.38
CA CYS A 65 9.10 9.74 -2.79
C CYS A 65 7.86 10.58 -3.14
N THR A 66 6.75 9.94 -3.48
CA THR A 66 5.52 10.61 -3.89
C THR A 66 4.70 11.20 -2.72
N GLY A 67 5.12 11.00 -1.49
CA GLY A 67 4.49 11.61 -0.31
C GLY A 67 3.20 10.95 0.17
N TRP A 68 2.90 9.74 -0.29
CA TRP A 68 1.71 9.02 0.16
C TRP A 68 1.70 8.77 1.66
N THR A 69 2.84 8.38 2.20
CA THR A 69 3.04 8.20 3.64
C THR A 69 4.33 8.88 4.06
N GLY A 70 4.32 9.50 5.21
CA GLY A 70 5.52 10.12 5.75
C GLY A 70 5.35 10.48 7.21
N THR A 71 6.36 10.16 8.01
CA THR A 71 6.54 10.78 9.32
C THR A 71 7.52 11.92 9.15
N PHE A 72 7.14 13.09 9.64
CA PHE A 72 7.97 14.28 9.53
C PHE A 72 8.42 14.69 10.91
N GLN A 73 9.69 15.01 11.06
CA GLN A 73 10.24 15.49 12.29
C GLN A 73 10.63 16.96 12.15
N PRO A 74 10.17 17.83 13.08
CA PRO A 74 10.56 19.23 13.08
C PRO A 74 12.08 19.42 13.02
N GLY A 75 12.54 20.35 12.20
CA GLY A 75 13.95 20.67 12.04
C GLY A 75 14.77 19.65 11.25
N SER A 76 14.14 18.60 10.68
CA SER A 76 14.83 17.63 9.82
C SER A 76 15.03 18.16 8.40
N ILE A 77 15.96 17.54 7.68
CA ILE A 77 16.10 17.68 6.23
C ILE A 77 15.14 16.71 5.56
N LEU A 78 14.30 17.22 4.66
CA LEU A 78 13.48 16.40 3.77
C LEU A 78 14.22 16.13 2.47
N LEU A 79 14.52 14.86 2.19
CA LEU A 79 15.14 14.43 0.94
C LEU A 79 14.03 14.07 -0.05
N ASP A 80 13.68 14.96 -0.95
CA ASP A 80 12.70 14.71 -2.00
C ASP A 80 13.37 14.05 -3.20
N LEU A 81 13.06 12.80 -3.43
CA LEU A 81 13.70 11.96 -4.43
C LEU A 81 13.09 12.09 -5.84
N ARG A 82 12.27 13.15 -6.11
CA ARG A 82 11.53 13.34 -7.37
C ARG A 82 12.40 13.39 -8.62
N ARG A 83 13.68 13.70 -8.51
CA ARG A 83 14.65 13.72 -9.63
C ARG A 83 15.17 12.33 -9.99
N MET A 84 14.88 11.32 -9.14
CA MET A 84 15.26 9.92 -9.34
C MET A 84 14.02 9.14 -9.77
N ASN A 85 13.65 9.23 -11.05
CA ASN A 85 12.36 8.78 -11.59
C ASN A 85 12.47 7.88 -12.82
N GLN A 86 13.61 7.20 -13.00
CA GLN A 86 13.86 6.36 -14.17
C GLN A 86 13.50 4.90 -13.92
N ILE A 87 12.83 4.27 -14.89
CA ILE A 87 12.78 2.82 -15.05
C ILE A 87 14.11 2.43 -15.70
N ILE A 88 15.03 1.85 -14.93
CA ILE A 88 16.40 1.57 -15.37
C ILE A 88 16.43 0.36 -16.30
N GLU A 89 15.67 -0.69 -15.95
CA GLU A 89 15.66 -1.95 -16.68
C GLU A 89 14.30 -2.65 -16.51
N ILE A 90 13.82 -3.30 -17.56
CA ILE A 90 12.78 -4.34 -17.50
C ILE A 90 13.38 -5.60 -18.12
N ASN A 91 13.63 -6.61 -17.29
CA ASN A 91 14.19 -7.88 -17.71
C ASN A 91 13.10 -8.94 -17.84
N GLU A 92 12.57 -9.10 -19.05
CA GLU A 92 11.47 -10.03 -19.35
C GLU A 92 11.87 -11.50 -19.13
N LYS A 93 13.14 -11.83 -19.40
CA LYS A 93 13.67 -13.19 -19.26
C LYS A 93 13.73 -13.64 -17.80
N ASN A 94 14.18 -12.75 -16.91
CA ASN A 94 14.38 -13.05 -15.50
C ASN A 94 13.26 -12.46 -14.61
N MET A 95 12.22 -11.89 -15.22
CA MET A 95 11.01 -11.43 -14.57
C MET A 95 11.27 -10.42 -13.42
N TYR A 96 12.08 -9.38 -13.72
CA TYR A 96 12.28 -8.26 -12.79
C TYR A 96 12.34 -6.92 -13.51
N ALA A 97 12.08 -5.85 -12.78
CA ALA A 97 12.34 -4.47 -13.20
C ALA A 97 13.18 -3.76 -12.14
N VAL A 98 14.10 -2.91 -12.60
CA VAL A 98 14.88 -2.02 -11.73
C VAL A 98 14.34 -0.60 -11.87
N VAL A 99 13.95 -0.01 -10.74
CA VAL A 99 13.36 1.32 -10.70
C VAL A 99 14.05 2.23 -9.69
N GLU A 100 14.03 3.52 -9.97
CA GLU A 100 14.39 4.58 -9.03
C GLU A 100 13.21 4.96 -8.11
N PRO A 101 13.47 5.64 -6.96
CA PRO A 101 12.48 5.84 -5.90
C PRO A 101 11.21 6.58 -6.32
N TYR A 102 11.27 7.48 -7.27
CA TYR A 102 10.14 8.31 -7.67
C TYR A 102 9.35 7.74 -8.86
N VAL A 103 9.75 6.59 -9.40
CA VAL A 103 8.93 5.88 -10.39
C VAL A 103 7.61 5.50 -9.74
N THR A 104 6.49 5.96 -10.30
CA THR A 104 5.17 5.61 -9.78
C THR A 104 4.75 4.22 -10.23
N SER A 105 3.92 3.58 -9.43
CA SER A 105 3.36 2.25 -9.76
C SER A 105 2.62 2.27 -11.10
N ALA A 106 1.89 3.36 -11.40
CA ALA A 106 1.19 3.50 -12.68
C ALA A 106 2.14 3.62 -13.88
N GLN A 107 3.26 4.33 -13.74
CA GLN A 107 4.27 4.43 -14.81
C GLN A 107 4.89 3.07 -15.10
N LEU A 108 5.28 2.34 -14.06
CA LEU A 108 5.83 1.00 -14.22
C LEU A 108 4.83 0.05 -14.86
N GLN A 109 3.59 -0.01 -14.35
CA GLN A 109 2.55 -0.89 -14.89
C GLN A 109 2.26 -0.60 -16.37
N ALA A 110 2.20 0.68 -16.77
CA ALA A 110 1.94 1.05 -18.15
C ALA A 110 3.02 0.53 -19.12
N GLU A 111 4.28 0.45 -18.67
CA GLU A 111 5.35 -0.13 -19.48
C GLU A 111 5.36 -1.67 -19.46
N LEU A 112 4.90 -2.27 -18.35
CA LEU A 112 4.85 -3.72 -18.20
C LEU A 112 3.72 -4.34 -19.04
N PHE A 113 2.53 -3.74 -19.06
CA PHE A 113 1.40 -4.25 -19.84
C PHE A 113 1.73 -4.43 -21.32
N LYS A 114 2.49 -3.51 -21.90
CA LYS A 114 2.96 -3.59 -23.29
C LYS A 114 3.81 -4.84 -23.59
N ARG A 115 4.28 -5.52 -22.55
CA ARG A 115 5.16 -6.71 -22.59
C ARG A 115 4.48 -7.97 -22.07
N GLY A 116 3.17 -7.91 -21.79
CA GLY A 116 2.48 -9.03 -21.14
C GLY A 116 2.95 -9.30 -19.71
N LEU A 117 3.41 -8.25 -19.03
CA LEU A 117 3.92 -8.32 -17.67
C LEU A 117 3.13 -7.40 -16.73
N ASN A 118 3.17 -7.68 -15.46
CA ASN A 118 2.65 -6.83 -14.39
C ASN A 118 3.54 -6.89 -13.16
N THR A 119 3.36 -5.94 -12.26
CA THR A 119 3.89 -5.98 -10.90
C THR A 119 2.73 -6.24 -9.94
N ASN A 120 3.01 -6.65 -8.71
CA ASN A 120 1.98 -6.67 -7.68
C ASN A 120 1.51 -5.23 -7.43
N MET A 121 0.23 -4.98 -7.67
CA MET A 121 -0.32 -3.62 -7.68
C MET A 121 -0.53 -3.10 -6.27
N LYS A 122 -0.12 -1.86 -6.04
CA LYS A 122 -0.36 -1.17 -4.76
C LYS A 122 -1.79 -0.66 -4.68
N GLY A 123 -2.50 -1.00 -3.62
CA GLY A 123 -3.87 -0.54 -3.39
C GLY A 123 -4.01 0.96 -3.12
N ALA A 124 -2.91 1.66 -2.89
CA ALA A 124 -2.94 3.06 -2.48
C ALA A 124 -2.93 4.08 -3.64
N GLY A 125 -3.01 3.63 -4.88
CA GLY A 125 -3.23 4.50 -6.03
C GLY A 125 -2.06 4.70 -6.98
N ALA A 126 -2.39 5.31 -8.11
CA ALA A 126 -1.50 5.47 -9.26
C ALA A 126 -0.21 6.25 -8.94
N GLN A 127 -0.32 7.20 -8.03
CA GLN A 127 0.78 8.10 -7.64
C GLN A 127 1.76 7.48 -6.63
N CYS A 128 1.45 6.32 -6.06
CA CYS A 128 2.38 5.67 -5.14
C CYS A 128 3.66 5.27 -5.84
N SER A 129 4.79 5.40 -5.14
CA SER A 129 6.06 4.87 -5.62
C SER A 129 5.95 3.37 -5.90
N ALA A 130 6.51 2.92 -7.02
CA ALA A 130 6.62 1.49 -7.33
C ALA A 130 7.42 0.73 -6.26
N MET A 131 8.32 1.41 -5.55
CA MET A 131 9.08 0.85 -4.43
C MET A 131 8.29 0.78 -3.12
N LEU A 132 7.07 1.34 -3.05
CA LEU A 132 6.26 1.30 -1.84
C LEU A 132 6.01 -0.16 -1.46
N ARG A 133 6.26 -0.47 -0.21
CA ARG A 133 5.86 -1.73 0.40
C ARG A 133 4.49 -1.58 1.00
N GLY A 134 3.73 -2.60 0.88
CA GLY A 134 2.39 -2.63 1.37
C GLY A 134 1.65 -3.81 0.77
N HIS A 135 0.36 -3.69 0.64
CA HIS A 135 -0.48 -4.73 0.12
C HIS A 135 -0.83 -4.40 -1.32
N GLY A 136 -0.62 -5.37 -2.19
CA GLY A 136 -0.96 -5.27 -3.59
C GLY A 136 -2.37 -5.78 -3.86
N HIS A 137 -2.93 -5.37 -4.98
CA HIS A 137 -4.21 -5.90 -5.45
C HIS A 137 -4.10 -7.31 -6.05
N LEU A 138 -2.89 -7.81 -6.27
CA LEU A 138 -2.65 -9.18 -6.76
C LEU A 138 -2.02 -10.09 -5.69
N ASP A 139 -2.19 -9.77 -4.42
CA ASP A 139 -1.60 -10.54 -3.32
C ASP A 139 -2.09 -12.01 -3.30
N GLN A 140 -3.30 -12.26 -3.79
CA GLN A 140 -3.84 -13.62 -3.92
C GLN A 140 -2.99 -14.49 -4.85
N SER A 141 -2.65 -13.99 -6.03
CA SER A 141 -1.90 -14.74 -7.04
C SER A 141 -0.40 -14.50 -6.99
N CYS A 142 0.04 -13.33 -6.53
CA CYS A 142 1.44 -12.90 -6.55
C CYS A 142 2.18 -13.06 -5.21
N GLY A 143 1.46 -13.30 -4.14
CA GLY A 143 2.01 -13.33 -2.79
C GLY A 143 2.22 -11.94 -2.18
N ALA A 144 2.66 -11.92 -0.93
CA ALA A 144 2.86 -10.70 -0.18
C ALA A 144 3.85 -9.76 -0.88
N ASP A 145 3.47 -8.49 -1.00
CA ASP A 145 4.24 -7.47 -1.71
C ASP A 145 5.67 -7.27 -1.18
N ASP A 146 5.88 -7.48 0.10
CA ASP A 146 7.21 -7.40 0.73
C ASP A 146 8.23 -8.37 0.13
N ARG A 147 7.77 -9.47 -0.45
CA ARG A 147 8.61 -10.46 -1.11
C ARG A 147 8.91 -10.10 -2.56
N ASN A 148 8.34 -9.03 -3.07
CA ASN A 148 8.54 -8.59 -4.46
C ASN A 148 9.81 -7.76 -4.65
N HIS A 149 10.45 -7.32 -3.58
CA HIS A 149 11.75 -6.64 -3.64
C HIS A 149 12.87 -7.68 -3.69
N LEU A 150 13.50 -7.82 -4.83
CA LEU A 150 14.54 -8.85 -5.07
C LEU A 150 15.93 -8.37 -4.64
N ALA A 151 16.30 -7.14 -4.96
CA ALA A 151 17.58 -6.54 -4.60
C ALA A 151 17.44 -5.03 -4.44
N VAL A 152 18.31 -4.41 -3.66
CA VAL A 152 18.27 -2.97 -3.41
C VAL A 152 19.66 -2.33 -3.48
N GLU A 153 19.69 -1.09 -3.94
CA GLU A 153 20.80 -0.17 -3.75
C GLU A 153 20.40 0.79 -2.62
N TRP A 154 21.26 0.90 -1.64
CA TRP A 154 20.96 1.57 -0.39
C TRP A 154 22.10 2.48 0.05
N VAL A 155 21.80 3.73 0.30
CA VAL A 155 22.68 4.65 1.03
C VAL A 155 22.40 4.53 2.51
N THR A 156 23.40 4.06 3.27
CA THR A 156 23.30 3.87 4.71
C THR A 156 23.11 5.20 5.44
N PRO A 157 22.70 5.20 6.73
CA PRO A 157 22.67 6.39 7.57
C PRO A 157 24.02 7.13 7.66
N THR A 158 25.14 6.44 7.46
CA THR A 158 26.50 7.01 7.43
C THR A 158 26.94 7.53 6.05
N GLY A 159 26.12 7.34 5.01
CA GLY A 159 26.39 7.80 3.64
C GLY A 159 27.25 6.85 2.81
N GLU A 160 27.30 5.57 3.15
CA GLU A 160 27.93 4.52 2.35
C GLU A 160 26.93 3.96 1.35
N LEU A 161 27.40 3.57 0.16
CA LEU A 161 26.58 2.93 -0.87
C LEU A 161 26.72 1.41 -0.75
N VAL A 162 25.61 0.73 -0.48
CA VAL A 162 25.55 -0.72 -0.38
C VAL A 162 24.70 -1.28 -1.51
N LYS A 163 25.23 -2.24 -2.24
CA LYS A 163 24.52 -3.03 -3.25
C LYS A 163 24.26 -4.41 -2.65
N MET A 164 22.98 -4.72 -2.42
CA MET A 164 22.61 -5.91 -1.67
C MET A 164 22.34 -7.10 -2.59
N GLY A 165 22.60 -8.28 -2.06
CA GLY A 165 22.32 -9.55 -2.72
C GLY A 165 23.25 -9.85 -3.89
N SER A 166 22.72 -10.57 -4.90
CA SER A 166 23.47 -10.99 -6.06
C SER A 166 24.05 -9.83 -6.87
N TRP A 167 23.42 -8.67 -6.88
CA TRP A 167 23.92 -7.50 -7.55
C TRP A 167 25.30 -7.05 -7.02
N GLY A 168 25.49 -7.11 -5.71
CA GLY A 168 26.81 -6.83 -5.11
C GLY A 168 27.89 -7.84 -5.50
N ALA A 169 27.51 -9.08 -5.80
CA ALA A 169 28.44 -10.18 -6.10
C ALA A 169 28.73 -10.34 -7.60
N VAL A 170 27.70 -10.29 -8.46
CA VAL A 170 27.81 -10.63 -9.88
C VAL A 170 27.43 -9.49 -10.82
N GLY A 171 26.98 -8.37 -10.30
CA GLY A 171 26.56 -7.22 -11.10
C GLY A 171 25.14 -7.32 -11.67
N GLU A 172 24.41 -8.38 -11.38
CA GLU A 172 23.05 -8.64 -11.86
C GLU A 172 22.02 -8.39 -10.78
N TRP A 173 20.92 -7.72 -11.14
CA TRP A 173 19.78 -7.47 -10.27
C TRP A 173 18.88 -8.69 -10.16
N PHE A 174 19.22 -9.67 -9.38
CA PHE A 174 18.42 -10.88 -9.32
C PHE A 174 17.80 -11.15 -7.95
N CYS A 175 18.59 -11.34 -6.90
CA CYS A 175 18.11 -11.75 -5.61
C CYS A 175 18.82 -11.00 -4.47
N GLY A 176 18.06 -10.56 -3.46
CA GLY A 176 18.60 -9.91 -2.27
C GLY A 176 19.22 -10.88 -1.26
N ASP A 177 18.98 -12.17 -1.42
CA ASP A 177 19.50 -13.21 -0.53
C ASP A 177 20.83 -13.72 -1.12
N GLY A 178 21.92 -13.37 -0.47
CA GLY A 178 23.26 -13.79 -0.82
C GLY A 178 23.83 -14.75 0.22
N PRO A 179 25.12 -15.14 0.12
CA PRO A 179 25.78 -15.89 1.16
C PRO A 179 25.78 -15.10 2.48
N GLY A 180 25.36 -15.71 3.56
CA GLY A 180 25.23 -15.07 4.88
C GLY A 180 23.83 -14.52 5.15
N PRO A 181 23.64 -13.76 6.25
CA PRO A 181 22.36 -13.18 6.61
C PRO A 181 21.95 -12.12 5.58
N SER A 182 20.70 -12.16 5.14
CA SER A 182 20.15 -11.12 4.26
C SER A 182 19.89 -9.83 5.03
N LEU A 183 20.46 -8.72 4.57
CA LEU A 183 20.16 -7.39 5.09
C LEU A 183 18.83 -6.85 4.54
N ARG A 184 18.25 -7.50 3.54
CA ARG A 184 16.99 -7.07 2.92
C ARG A 184 15.88 -6.89 3.95
N SER A 185 15.69 -7.84 4.85
CA SER A 185 14.69 -7.77 5.90
C SER A 185 14.97 -6.65 6.92
N LEU A 186 16.23 -6.34 7.19
CA LEU A 186 16.59 -5.28 8.13
C LEU A 186 16.25 -3.88 7.61
N VAL A 187 16.36 -3.68 6.30
CA VAL A 187 16.08 -2.41 5.66
C VAL A 187 14.69 -2.36 5.02
N SER A 188 13.97 -3.47 5.05
CA SER A 188 12.70 -3.64 4.34
C SER A 188 11.54 -4.15 5.20
N SER A 189 11.54 -3.88 6.51
CA SER A 189 10.45 -4.31 7.41
C SER A 189 9.14 -3.55 7.17
N VAL A 190 8.02 -4.28 7.15
CA VAL A 190 6.64 -3.75 7.15
C VAL A 190 6.12 -3.57 8.56
N VAL A 191 6.73 -4.20 9.53
CA VAL A 191 6.33 -4.12 10.94
C VAL A 191 7.00 -2.91 11.56
N PRO A 192 6.29 -2.08 12.35
CA PRO A 192 6.90 -0.99 13.09
C PRO A 192 8.08 -1.45 13.96
N PRO A 193 9.14 -0.67 14.00
CA PRO A 193 9.32 0.59 13.32
C PRO A 193 9.62 0.38 11.83
N SER A 194 8.70 0.78 10.97
CA SER A 194 8.80 0.60 9.52
C SER A 194 9.67 1.65 8.84
N THR A 195 10.52 2.32 9.59
CA THR A 195 11.47 3.29 9.03
C THR A 195 12.69 2.56 8.52
N THR A 196 12.87 2.52 7.22
CA THR A 196 14.14 2.09 6.64
C THR A 196 15.22 3.06 7.05
N PRO A 197 16.28 2.63 7.74
CA PRO A 197 17.39 3.50 8.04
C PRO A 197 18.16 3.81 6.76
N GLY A 198 18.32 5.10 6.43
CA GLY A 198 18.99 5.53 5.20
C GLY A 198 18.04 5.73 4.01
N VAL A 199 18.56 5.61 2.80
CA VAL A 199 17.86 5.96 1.56
C VAL A 199 18.02 4.85 0.52
N PHE A 200 16.91 4.26 0.05
CA PHE A 200 16.94 3.42 -1.14
C PHE A 200 17.06 4.29 -2.39
N THR A 201 18.02 3.95 -3.24
CA THR A 201 18.30 4.66 -4.48
C THR A 201 17.89 3.86 -5.71
N LYS A 202 17.81 2.53 -5.62
CA LYS A 202 17.24 1.64 -6.63
C LYS A 202 16.67 0.40 -5.97
N VAL A 203 15.65 -0.18 -6.60
CA VAL A 203 15.07 -1.46 -6.21
C VAL A 203 14.83 -2.32 -7.44
N ALA A 204 15.26 -3.59 -7.37
CA ALA A 204 14.84 -4.62 -8.29
C ALA A 204 13.55 -5.25 -7.79
N MET A 205 12.51 -5.20 -8.61
CA MET A 205 11.17 -5.68 -8.28
C MET A 205 10.83 -6.93 -9.10
N LYS A 206 10.23 -7.92 -8.46
CA LYS A 206 9.70 -9.10 -9.13
C LYS A 206 8.54 -8.73 -10.05
N LEU A 207 8.53 -9.33 -11.23
CA LEU A 207 7.45 -9.20 -12.20
C LEU A 207 6.65 -10.50 -12.30
N TYR A 208 5.44 -10.36 -12.84
CA TYR A 208 4.48 -11.44 -13.00
C TYR A 208 3.91 -11.43 -14.42
N HIS A 209 3.45 -12.56 -14.89
CA HIS A 209 2.72 -12.65 -16.13
C HIS A 209 1.40 -11.85 -16.05
N TRP A 210 1.07 -11.18 -17.15
CA TRP A 210 -0.16 -10.43 -17.29
C TRP A 210 -1.01 -11.05 -18.41
N PRO A 211 -2.13 -11.73 -18.07
CA PRO A 211 -3.00 -12.35 -19.06
C PRO A 211 -3.97 -11.37 -19.73
N GLY A 212 -4.06 -10.14 -19.24
CA GLY A 212 -4.96 -9.11 -19.76
C GLY A 212 -4.43 -8.38 -20.99
N PRO A 213 -5.14 -7.38 -21.49
CA PRO A 213 -4.73 -6.61 -22.66
C PRO A 213 -3.50 -5.75 -22.35
N ASP A 214 -2.72 -5.44 -23.38
CA ASP A 214 -1.62 -4.49 -23.33
C ASP A 214 -2.09 -3.06 -23.00
N LYS A 215 -3.33 -2.78 -23.36
CA LYS A 215 -4.02 -1.51 -23.11
C LYS A 215 -5.53 -1.72 -23.04
N TYR A 216 -6.15 -1.21 -22.00
CA TYR A 216 -7.62 -1.12 -21.95
C TYR A 216 -8.15 -0.03 -22.89
N ALA A 217 -9.17 -0.35 -23.67
CA ALA A 217 -9.88 0.59 -24.54
C ALA A 217 -10.83 1.47 -23.72
N LEU A 218 -10.27 2.48 -23.03
CA LEU A 218 -11.04 3.39 -22.17
C LEU A 218 -11.38 4.69 -22.89
N GLU A 219 -12.60 5.16 -22.67
CA GLU A 219 -13.05 6.52 -23.00
C GLU A 219 -13.41 7.27 -21.73
N GLY A 220 -13.10 8.58 -21.72
CA GLY A 220 -13.30 9.43 -20.56
C GLY A 220 -12.09 9.50 -19.66
N HIS A 221 -12.30 9.89 -18.41
CA HIS A 221 -11.25 10.04 -17.41
C HIS A 221 -11.80 9.67 -16.02
N SER A 222 -10.92 9.27 -15.12
CA SER A 222 -11.31 8.92 -13.75
C SER A 222 -12.00 10.11 -13.06
N PRO A 223 -13.09 9.88 -12.33
CA PRO A 223 -13.79 8.63 -12.10
C PRO A 223 -14.80 8.25 -13.19
N ARG A 224 -15.01 9.09 -14.20
CA ARG A 224 -15.98 8.86 -15.30
C ARG A 224 -15.27 8.33 -16.54
N TYR A 225 -15.22 7.01 -16.68
CA TYR A 225 -14.75 6.36 -17.89
C TYR A 225 -15.56 5.11 -18.19
N THR A 226 -15.56 4.70 -19.46
CA THR A 226 -16.24 3.49 -19.94
C THR A 226 -15.22 2.59 -20.62
N LEU A 227 -15.25 1.30 -20.32
CA LEU A 227 -14.48 0.28 -21.03
C LEU A 227 -15.25 -0.08 -22.33
N ARG A 228 -14.66 0.24 -23.51
CA ARG A 228 -15.28 0.01 -24.80
C ARG A 228 -15.24 -1.43 -25.26
N GLU A 229 -14.17 -2.13 -24.92
CA GLU A 229 -13.96 -3.53 -25.27
C GLU A 229 -13.61 -4.31 -24.01
N PHE A 230 -14.51 -5.19 -23.60
CA PHE A 230 -14.26 -6.05 -22.46
C PHE A 230 -13.35 -7.22 -22.90
N PRO A 231 -12.25 -7.53 -22.19
CA PRO A 231 -11.37 -8.63 -22.53
C PRO A 231 -12.12 -9.98 -22.52
N SER A 232 -12.08 -10.70 -23.61
CA SER A 232 -12.84 -11.97 -23.76
C SER A 232 -12.36 -13.10 -22.84
N ASN A 233 -11.16 -12.97 -22.31
CA ASN A 233 -10.52 -13.94 -21.41
C ASN A 233 -10.52 -13.49 -19.95
N MET A 234 -11.30 -12.48 -19.58
CA MET A 234 -11.41 -11.96 -18.22
C MET A 234 -12.87 -11.90 -17.75
N MET A 235 -13.06 -11.93 -16.46
CA MET A 235 -14.35 -11.74 -15.79
C MET A 235 -14.11 -11.09 -14.43
N ALA A 236 -14.98 -10.15 -14.06
CA ALA A 236 -14.99 -9.52 -12.74
C ALA A 236 -16.37 -9.68 -12.11
N ARG A 237 -16.47 -10.26 -10.93
CA ARG A 237 -17.75 -10.55 -10.26
C ARG A 237 -17.68 -10.25 -8.78
N TYR A 238 -18.80 -9.91 -8.22
CA TYR A 238 -19.00 -9.85 -6.77
C TYR A 238 -19.97 -10.95 -6.34
N TYR A 239 -19.60 -11.69 -5.30
CA TYR A 239 -20.45 -12.71 -4.69
C TYR A 239 -20.67 -12.40 -3.22
N SER A 240 -21.90 -12.56 -2.74
CA SER A 240 -22.26 -12.49 -1.32
C SER A 240 -22.69 -13.85 -0.81
N PHE A 241 -22.50 -14.08 0.48
CA PHE A 241 -22.74 -15.37 1.14
C PHE A 241 -23.64 -15.18 2.36
N PRO A 242 -24.39 -16.24 2.77
CA PRO A 242 -25.30 -16.13 3.92
C PRO A 242 -24.55 -15.94 5.25
N THR A 243 -23.34 -16.45 5.36
CA THR A 243 -22.50 -16.31 6.56
C THR A 243 -21.03 -16.07 6.19
N LEU A 244 -20.27 -15.59 7.16
CA LEU A 244 -18.84 -15.36 7.00
C LEU A 244 -18.07 -16.68 6.79
N GLU A 245 -18.50 -17.75 7.46
CA GLU A 245 -17.90 -19.07 7.32
C GLU A 245 -18.01 -19.60 5.89
N LYS A 246 -19.18 -19.41 5.27
CA LYS A 246 -19.41 -19.79 3.85
C LYS A 246 -18.55 -18.96 2.91
N MET A 247 -18.46 -17.65 3.12
CA MET A 247 -17.59 -16.78 2.35
C MET A 247 -16.13 -17.24 2.47
N TRP A 248 -15.68 -17.53 3.68
CA TRP A 248 -14.31 -17.94 3.94
C TRP A 248 -13.99 -19.32 3.33
N GLN A 249 -14.88 -20.29 3.43
CA GLN A 249 -14.72 -21.59 2.77
C GLN A 249 -14.56 -21.43 1.25
N ALA A 250 -15.36 -20.55 0.63
CA ALA A 250 -15.24 -20.25 -0.77
C ALA A 250 -13.89 -19.58 -1.13
N GLU A 251 -13.43 -18.60 -0.32
CA GLU A 251 -12.13 -17.95 -0.52
C GLU A 251 -10.96 -18.95 -0.46
N ILE A 252 -10.96 -19.87 0.52
CA ILE A 252 -9.94 -20.91 0.65
C ILE A 252 -9.96 -21.84 -0.56
N ALA A 253 -11.14 -22.32 -0.95
CA ALA A 253 -11.27 -23.22 -2.09
C ALA A 253 -10.82 -22.57 -3.41
N ILE A 254 -11.11 -21.27 -3.62
CA ILE A 254 -10.62 -20.50 -4.76
C ILE A 254 -9.09 -20.37 -4.71
N GLY A 255 -8.52 -20.13 -3.53
CA GLY A 255 -7.07 -20.06 -3.34
C GLY A 255 -6.37 -21.37 -3.63
N GLU A 256 -6.88 -22.49 -3.09
CA GLU A 256 -6.36 -23.83 -3.32
C GLU A 256 -6.48 -24.29 -4.79
N ALA A 257 -7.51 -23.81 -5.48
CA ALA A 257 -7.70 -24.09 -6.91
C ALA A 257 -6.81 -23.20 -7.82
N GLU A 258 -6.15 -22.18 -7.29
CA GLU A 258 -5.27 -21.25 -8.00
C GLU A 258 -5.93 -20.59 -9.24
N ILE A 259 -7.24 -20.31 -9.18
CA ILE A 259 -8.02 -19.83 -10.32
C ILE A 259 -8.20 -18.32 -10.37
N ALA A 260 -8.08 -17.62 -9.24
CA ALA A 260 -8.29 -16.19 -9.17
C ALA A 260 -7.03 -15.42 -9.55
N LEU A 261 -7.17 -14.43 -10.43
CA LEU A 261 -6.15 -13.40 -10.62
C LEU A 261 -6.14 -12.46 -9.42
N GLU A 262 -7.34 -12.08 -8.93
CA GLU A 262 -7.52 -11.26 -7.73
C GLU A 262 -8.75 -11.73 -6.96
N LEU A 263 -8.69 -11.63 -5.64
CA LEU A 263 -9.81 -11.87 -4.75
C LEU A 263 -9.75 -10.91 -3.57
N MET A 264 -10.78 -10.07 -3.42
CA MET A 264 -10.84 -9.07 -2.36
C MET A 264 -12.19 -9.11 -1.64
N GLY A 265 -12.15 -9.21 -0.31
CA GLY A 265 -13.33 -9.00 0.54
C GLY A 265 -13.73 -7.53 0.51
N PHE A 266 -14.72 -7.21 -0.28
CA PHE A 266 -15.38 -5.91 -0.34
C PHE A 266 -16.75 -6.00 0.30
N ASN A 267 -17.21 -4.92 0.90
CA ASN A 267 -18.61 -4.78 1.21
C ASN A 267 -19.34 -3.96 0.12
N ALA A 268 -20.66 -3.88 0.22
CA ALA A 268 -21.48 -3.14 -0.75
C ALA A 268 -21.10 -1.64 -0.86
N ALA A 269 -20.64 -1.02 0.25
CA ALA A 269 -20.21 0.38 0.23
C ALA A 269 -18.93 0.58 -0.57
N MET A 270 -17.99 -0.38 -0.52
CA MET A 270 -16.77 -0.31 -1.32
C MET A 270 -17.05 -0.54 -2.80
N VAL A 271 -17.95 -1.47 -3.14
CA VAL A 271 -18.42 -1.63 -4.52
C VAL A 271 -19.05 -0.33 -5.03
N ALA A 272 -19.96 0.27 -4.25
CA ALA A 272 -20.59 1.53 -4.60
C ALA A 272 -19.56 2.65 -4.84
N ALA A 273 -18.57 2.78 -3.96
CA ALA A 273 -17.53 3.80 -4.10
C ALA A 273 -16.69 3.63 -5.39
N ASN A 274 -16.47 2.40 -5.83
CA ASN A 274 -15.69 2.12 -7.04
C ASN A 274 -16.45 2.38 -8.35
N ILE A 275 -17.79 2.27 -8.36
CA ILE A 275 -18.60 2.40 -9.58
C ILE A 275 -19.35 3.72 -9.70
N THR A 276 -19.17 4.66 -8.76
CA THR A 276 -19.85 5.96 -8.74
C THR A 276 -18.89 7.14 -8.80
N THR A 277 -19.40 8.31 -9.10
CA THR A 277 -18.59 9.49 -9.39
C THR A 277 -18.73 10.63 -8.38
N CYS A 278 -19.78 10.60 -7.54
CA CYS A 278 -20.02 11.59 -6.47
C CYS A 278 -20.60 10.93 -5.22
N ASN A 279 -20.64 11.68 -4.11
CA ASN A 279 -21.08 11.14 -2.82
C ASN A 279 -22.57 10.74 -2.83
N GLU A 280 -23.41 11.52 -3.52
CA GLU A 280 -24.85 11.27 -3.65
C GLU A 280 -25.11 9.97 -4.41
N GLU A 281 -24.43 9.76 -5.54
CA GLU A 281 -24.49 8.52 -6.31
C GLU A 281 -24.00 7.33 -5.48
N GLU A 282 -22.91 7.49 -4.73
CA GLU A 282 -22.36 6.44 -3.86
C GLU A 282 -23.36 6.00 -2.81
N MET A 283 -24.00 6.94 -2.10
CA MET A 283 -24.99 6.60 -1.08
C MET A 283 -26.23 5.91 -1.66
N ALA A 284 -26.73 6.40 -2.79
CA ALA A 284 -27.86 5.78 -3.49
C ALA A 284 -27.52 4.36 -4.00
N MET A 285 -26.31 4.19 -4.53
CA MET A 285 -25.82 2.88 -4.98
C MET A 285 -25.60 1.93 -3.80
N PHE A 286 -25.03 2.39 -2.71
CA PHE A 286 -24.86 1.60 -1.50
C PHE A 286 -26.20 1.10 -0.96
N GLU A 287 -27.21 1.97 -0.87
CA GLU A 287 -28.57 1.57 -0.46
C GLU A 287 -29.17 0.51 -1.40
N ARG A 288 -28.94 0.65 -2.70
CA ARG A 288 -29.39 -0.34 -3.70
C ARG A 288 -28.68 -1.68 -3.52
N LEU A 289 -27.34 -1.69 -3.49
CA LEU A 289 -26.54 -2.90 -3.37
C LEU A 289 -26.78 -3.63 -2.05
N SER A 290 -26.99 -2.90 -0.95
CA SER A 290 -27.29 -3.47 0.37
C SER A 290 -28.57 -4.28 0.42
N LYS A 291 -29.51 -4.04 -0.52
CA LYS A 291 -30.76 -4.83 -0.65
C LYS A 291 -30.55 -6.11 -1.47
N GLU A 292 -29.49 -6.18 -2.28
CA GLU A 292 -29.18 -7.34 -3.13
C GLU A 292 -28.25 -8.34 -2.43
N VAL A 293 -27.37 -7.88 -1.53
CA VAL A 293 -26.43 -8.76 -0.83
C VAL A 293 -27.13 -9.53 0.29
N GLN A 294 -26.84 -10.82 0.40
CA GLN A 294 -27.38 -11.66 1.48
C GLN A 294 -26.52 -11.66 2.76
N GLY A 295 -25.31 -11.08 2.70
CA GLY A 295 -24.36 -11.03 3.80
C GLY A 295 -22.97 -10.60 3.34
N PRO A 296 -21.89 -11.07 4.00
CA PRO A 296 -20.52 -10.76 3.62
C PRO A 296 -20.22 -11.27 2.21
N GLY A 297 -19.28 -10.63 1.54
CA GLY A 297 -18.95 -10.99 0.18
C GLY A 297 -17.53 -10.60 -0.23
N PHE A 298 -17.17 -11.05 -1.41
CA PHE A 298 -15.91 -10.71 -2.04
C PHE A 298 -16.07 -10.40 -3.53
N PHE A 299 -15.16 -9.63 -4.01
CA PHE A 299 -14.93 -9.38 -5.42
C PHE A 299 -13.85 -10.33 -5.93
N VAL A 300 -14.07 -10.93 -7.10
CA VAL A 300 -13.10 -11.85 -7.71
C VAL A 300 -12.90 -11.53 -9.19
N ILE A 301 -11.65 -11.59 -9.64
CA ILE A 301 -11.27 -11.51 -11.04
C ILE A 301 -10.70 -12.86 -11.46
N ILE A 302 -11.28 -13.40 -12.54
CA ILE A 302 -10.74 -14.54 -13.25
C ILE A 302 -10.13 -14.05 -14.56
N ALA A 303 -8.94 -14.57 -14.87
CA ALA A 303 -8.31 -14.34 -16.16
C ALA A 303 -7.68 -15.64 -16.67
N GLY A 304 -7.82 -15.92 -17.96
CA GLY A 304 -7.27 -17.11 -18.59
C GLY A 304 -6.21 -16.78 -19.62
N ASP A 305 -5.22 -17.67 -19.78
CA ASP A 305 -4.17 -17.57 -20.81
C ASP A 305 -4.63 -18.12 -22.17
N SER A 306 -5.75 -18.86 -22.15
CA SER A 306 -6.46 -19.33 -23.35
C SER A 306 -7.97 -19.36 -23.08
N PRO A 307 -8.81 -19.47 -24.14
CA PRO A 307 -10.26 -19.64 -23.98
C PRO A 307 -10.63 -20.88 -23.14
N GLU A 308 -9.87 -21.97 -23.28
CA GLU A 308 -10.09 -23.21 -22.54
C GLU A 308 -9.73 -23.03 -21.05
N ASP A 309 -8.61 -22.37 -20.75
CA ASP A 309 -8.18 -22.05 -19.38
C ASP A 309 -9.20 -21.13 -18.71
N PHE A 310 -9.65 -20.10 -19.41
CA PHE A 310 -10.68 -19.20 -18.91
C PHE A 310 -12.00 -19.94 -18.61
N ALA A 311 -12.45 -20.78 -19.53
CA ALA A 311 -13.68 -21.57 -19.36
C ALA A 311 -13.56 -22.55 -18.18
N TYR A 312 -12.40 -23.19 -18.01
CA TYR A 312 -12.12 -24.06 -16.88
C TYR A 312 -12.18 -23.30 -15.54
N LYS A 313 -11.42 -22.20 -15.41
CA LYS A 313 -11.39 -21.37 -14.21
C LYS A 313 -12.78 -20.85 -13.83
N LYS A 314 -13.53 -20.38 -14.81
CA LYS A 314 -14.91 -19.93 -14.63
C LYS A 314 -15.81 -21.03 -14.09
N LYS A 315 -15.75 -22.24 -14.67
CA LYS A 315 -16.54 -23.38 -14.22
C LYS A 315 -16.19 -23.81 -12.78
N VAL A 316 -14.91 -23.82 -12.44
CA VAL A 316 -14.45 -24.12 -11.07
C VAL A 316 -14.98 -23.08 -10.09
N LEU A 317 -14.87 -21.78 -10.44
CA LEU A 317 -15.41 -20.71 -9.62
C LEU A 317 -16.91 -20.89 -9.37
N GLU A 318 -17.71 -21.08 -10.43
CA GLU A 318 -19.16 -21.28 -10.34
C GLU A 318 -19.53 -22.46 -9.45
N THR A 319 -18.75 -23.54 -9.50
CA THR A 319 -18.94 -24.71 -8.63
C THR A 319 -18.67 -24.37 -7.17
N ILE A 320 -17.55 -23.72 -6.86
CA ILE A 320 -17.19 -23.31 -5.49
C ILE A 320 -18.23 -22.35 -4.91
N ILE A 321 -18.70 -21.39 -5.70
CA ILE A 321 -19.73 -20.44 -5.28
C ILE A 321 -21.04 -21.17 -4.93
N ALA A 322 -21.48 -22.09 -5.79
CA ALA A 322 -22.70 -22.88 -5.55
C ALA A 322 -22.62 -23.78 -4.30
N GLU A 323 -21.50 -24.45 -4.08
CA GLU A 323 -21.25 -25.29 -2.90
C GLU A 323 -21.27 -24.51 -1.58
N ASN A 324 -21.02 -23.20 -1.64
CA ASN A 324 -21.00 -22.31 -0.48
C ASN A 324 -22.23 -21.39 -0.41
N ASP A 325 -23.30 -21.68 -1.12
CA ASP A 325 -24.54 -20.90 -1.15
C ASP A 325 -24.33 -19.43 -1.56
N GLY A 326 -23.29 -19.17 -2.36
CA GLY A 326 -22.94 -17.82 -2.83
C GLY A 326 -23.89 -17.32 -3.90
N GLN A 327 -24.17 -16.03 -3.89
CA GLN A 327 -25.03 -15.36 -4.87
C GLN A 327 -24.28 -14.20 -5.52
N SER A 328 -24.35 -14.14 -6.85
CA SER A 328 -23.79 -13.05 -7.63
C SER A 328 -24.62 -11.78 -7.45
N LEU A 329 -23.94 -10.65 -7.29
CA LEU A 329 -24.54 -9.32 -7.22
C LEU A 329 -24.93 -8.87 -8.63
N LYS A 330 -26.22 -8.98 -8.98
CA LYS A 330 -26.74 -8.78 -10.35
C LYS A 330 -26.51 -7.38 -10.89
N THR A 331 -26.56 -6.37 -10.02
CA THR A 331 -26.29 -4.98 -10.43
C THR A 331 -24.91 -4.84 -11.09
N VAL A 332 -23.86 -5.52 -10.60
CA VAL A 332 -22.51 -5.42 -11.15
C VAL A 332 -22.20 -6.42 -12.26
N GLU A 333 -23.19 -7.21 -12.69
CA GLU A 333 -23.13 -7.99 -13.94
C GLU A 333 -23.45 -7.15 -15.17
N ASP A 334 -23.94 -5.92 -15.00
CA ASP A 334 -24.04 -4.96 -16.09
C ASP A 334 -22.67 -4.73 -16.73
N PRO A 335 -22.53 -4.86 -18.05
CA PRO A 335 -21.21 -4.80 -18.71
C PRO A 335 -20.43 -3.51 -18.48
N GLU A 336 -21.12 -2.38 -18.32
CA GLU A 336 -20.47 -1.10 -18.02
C GLU A 336 -19.90 -1.09 -16.59
N LEU A 337 -20.69 -1.52 -15.61
CA LEU A 337 -20.27 -1.59 -14.21
C LEU A 337 -19.20 -2.66 -13.98
N GLU A 338 -19.33 -3.83 -14.62
CA GLU A 338 -18.28 -4.86 -14.61
C GLU A 338 -16.97 -4.32 -15.20
N GLY A 339 -17.03 -3.60 -16.32
CA GLY A 339 -15.87 -2.98 -16.96
C GLY A 339 -15.18 -1.94 -16.06
N ILE A 340 -15.95 -1.15 -15.33
CA ILE A 340 -15.43 -0.20 -14.35
C ILE A 340 -14.71 -0.95 -13.22
N LEU A 341 -15.34 -1.95 -12.61
CA LEU A 341 -14.74 -2.75 -11.54
C LEU A 341 -13.46 -3.46 -12.00
N LEU A 342 -13.49 -4.13 -13.15
CA LEU A 342 -12.32 -4.79 -13.72
C LEU A 342 -11.16 -3.81 -13.85
N THR A 343 -11.39 -2.65 -14.44
CA THR A 343 -10.34 -1.68 -14.70
C THR A 343 -9.87 -0.94 -13.45
N GLN A 344 -10.72 -0.74 -12.46
CA GLN A 344 -10.35 -0.18 -11.16
C GLN A 344 -9.44 -1.14 -10.39
N CYS A 345 -9.72 -2.44 -10.42
CA CYS A 345 -9.00 -3.43 -9.64
C CYS A 345 -7.76 -4.00 -10.35
N THR A 346 -7.64 -3.88 -11.68
CA THR A 346 -6.48 -4.39 -12.43
C THR A 346 -5.50 -3.31 -12.86
N ARG A 347 -5.91 -2.05 -12.90
CA ARG A 347 -5.04 -0.91 -13.15
C ARG A 347 -4.69 -0.22 -11.85
N ILE A 348 -3.44 0.20 -11.72
CA ILE A 348 -3.04 1.09 -10.65
C ILE A 348 -3.57 2.50 -10.96
N SER A 349 -4.85 2.63 -11.05
CA SER A 349 -5.53 3.91 -11.19
C SER A 349 -6.32 4.28 -9.95
N ALA A 350 -6.35 3.41 -9.00
CA ALA A 350 -7.19 3.28 -7.82
C ALA A 350 -8.28 4.34 -7.70
N SER A 351 -9.46 3.92 -7.42
CA SER A 351 -10.52 4.86 -7.12
C SER A 351 -10.13 5.69 -5.90
N VAL A 352 -9.80 6.95 -6.13
CA VAL A 352 -9.57 7.91 -5.04
C VAL A 352 -10.78 7.93 -4.09
N ARG A 353 -11.97 7.63 -4.61
CA ARG A 353 -13.21 7.57 -3.83
C ARG A 353 -13.29 6.37 -2.88
N GLU A 354 -12.67 5.26 -3.23
CA GLU A 354 -12.61 4.09 -2.34
C GLU A 354 -11.95 4.45 -1.01
N THR A 355 -10.85 5.17 -1.05
CA THR A 355 -10.05 5.56 0.11
C THR A 355 -10.41 6.97 0.59
N PHE A 356 -10.51 7.91 -0.35
CA PHE A 356 -10.79 9.32 -0.05
C PHE A 356 -12.08 9.76 -0.72
N ARG A 357 -13.09 10.08 0.06
CA ARG A 357 -14.20 10.90 -0.46
C ARG A 357 -13.72 12.34 -0.65
N PRO A 358 -14.17 13.04 -1.70
CA PRO A 358 -13.87 14.47 -1.86
C PRO A 358 -14.23 15.27 -0.60
N GLY A 359 -13.26 16.02 -0.09
CA GLY A 359 -13.40 16.80 1.14
C GLY A 359 -13.26 16.01 2.45
N GLY A 360 -12.96 14.72 2.38
CA GLY A 360 -12.77 13.85 3.53
C GLY A 360 -11.32 13.45 3.76
N CYS A 361 -11.11 12.82 4.89
CA CYS A 361 -9.92 12.06 5.21
C CYS A 361 -10.30 10.69 5.77
N PHE A 362 -9.32 9.83 5.98
CA PHE A 362 -9.57 8.53 6.59
C PHE A 362 -8.50 8.20 7.64
N LYS A 363 -8.89 7.32 8.56
CA LYS A 363 -7.96 6.54 9.38
C LYS A 363 -8.27 5.09 9.20
N SER A 364 -7.25 4.26 9.10
CA SER A 364 -7.39 2.81 8.94
C SER A 364 -6.52 2.04 9.92
N ILE A 365 -6.90 0.80 10.16
CA ILE A 365 -6.09 -0.16 10.92
C ILE A 365 -5.97 -1.40 10.05
N PRO A 366 -4.81 -1.64 9.46
CA PRO A 366 -4.52 -2.89 8.79
C PRO A 366 -4.03 -3.93 9.78
N ILE A 367 -4.48 -5.17 9.62
CA ILE A 367 -3.88 -6.32 10.28
C ILE A 367 -3.56 -7.40 9.25
N MET A 368 -2.50 -8.16 9.52
CA MET A 368 -2.09 -9.30 8.70
C MET A 368 -1.80 -10.49 9.61
N GLY A 369 -2.10 -11.68 9.15
CA GLY A 369 -1.85 -12.90 9.90
C GLY A 369 -2.71 -14.06 9.43
N GLN A 370 -3.03 -14.97 10.34
CA GLN A 370 -3.96 -16.06 10.06
C GLN A 370 -5.32 -15.51 9.63
N ARG A 371 -5.86 -16.03 8.54
CA ARG A 371 -7.06 -15.51 7.88
C ARG A 371 -8.25 -15.39 8.82
N ASP A 372 -8.52 -16.41 9.61
CA ASP A 372 -9.64 -16.42 10.56
C ASP A 372 -9.50 -15.37 11.67
N LEU A 373 -8.29 -15.12 12.14
CA LEU A 373 -8.03 -14.11 13.18
C LEU A 373 -8.23 -12.70 12.63
N THR A 374 -7.73 -12.43 11.42
CA THR A 374 -7.87 -11.11 10.79
C THR A 374 -9.34 -10.77 10.54
N ILE A 375 -10.14 -11.73 10.11
CA ILE A 375 -11.58 -11.56 9.88
C ILE A 375 -12.34 -11.32 11.19
N ARG A 376 -12.11 -12.14 12.23
CA ARG A 376 -12.77 -11.95 13.54
C ARG A 376 -12.48 -10.59 14.15
N TRP A 377 -11.23 -10.15 14.06
CA TRP A 377 -10.87 -8.81 14.52
C TRP A 377 -11.64 -7.74 13.75
N ALA A 378 -11.68 -7.84 12.41
CA ALA A 378 -12.32 -6.86 11.55
C ALA A 378 -13.82 -6.72 11.82
N ILE A 379 -14.52 -7.84 12.08
CA ILE A 379 -15.94 -7.82 12.44
C ILE A 379 -16.15 -7.00 13.73
N GLY A 380 -15.39 -7.29 14.78
CA GLY A 380 -15.51 -6.55 16.04
C GLY A 380 -15.13 -5.07 15.89
N ALA A 381 -14.10 -4.75 15.11
CA ALA A 381 -13.74 -3.36 14.84
C ALA A 381 -14.79 -2.63 13.98
N GLY A 382 -15.44 -3.34 13.05
CA GLY A 382 -16.57 -2.84 12.27
C GLY A 382 -17.77 -2.53 13.15
N GLN A 383 -18.13 -3.42 14.07
CA GLN A 383 -19.18 -3.17 15.05
C GLN A 383 -18.87 -1.98 15.96
N ALA A 384 -17.63 -1.84 16.38
CA ALA A 384 -17.20 -0.74 17.25
C ALA A 384 -17.28 0.65 16.59
N LYS A 385 -17.36 0.75 15.28
CA LYS A 385 -17.54 2.04 14.58
C LYS A 385 -19.00 2.42 14.31
N LEU A 386 -19.97 1.49 14.47
CA LEU A 386 -21.39 1.78 14.23
C LEU A 386 -21.90 3.00 15.02
N PRO A 387 -21.57 3.19 16.31
CA PRO A 387 -21.97 4.39 17.04
C PRO A 387 -21.44 5.70 16.44
N LEU A 388 -20.29 5.67 15.74
CA LEU A 388 -19.77 6.85 15.06
C LEU A 388 -20.55 7.15 13.77
N ILE A 389 -21.03 6.11 13.08
CA ILE A 389 -21.92 6.22 11.92
C ILE A 389 -23.26 6.82 12.37
N GLU A 390 -23.88 6.28 13.43
CA GLU A 390 -25.14 6.75 13.97
C GLU A 390 -25.10 8.24 14.40
N LYS A 391 -23.96 8.68 14.93
CA LYS A 391 -23.73 10.10 15.27
C LYS A 391 -23.42 10.98 14.06
N GLY A 392 -23.30 10.43 12.85
CA GLY A 392 -22.93 11.17 11.65
C GLY A 392 -21.48 11.71 11.65
N LEU A 393 -20.60 11.12 12.47
CA LEU A 393 -19.19 11.54 12.57
C LEU A 393 -18.32 10.93 11.48
N ILE A 394 -18.70 9.76 10.96
CA ILE A 394 -18.02 9.06 9.86
C ILE A 394 -19.02 8.69 8.78
N ALA A 395 -18.51 8.41 7.59
CA ALA A 395 -19.33 7.94 6.49
C ALA A 395 -19.95 6.56 6.83
N ASP A 396 -21.19 6.36 6.44
CA ASP A 396 -21.84 5.07 6.56
C ASP A 396 -21.29 4.09 5.51
N ASP A 397 -20.75 2.99 5.99
CA ASP A 397 -20.29 1.86 5.20
C ASP A 397 -20.82 0.53 5.76
N GLY A 398 -21.86 0.58 6.59
CA GLY A 398 -22.47 -0.59 7.25
C GLY A 398 -21.54 -1.30 8.24
N GLY A 399 -20.50 -0.63 8.76
CA GLY A 399 -19.51 -1.25 9.64
C GLY A 399 -18.57 -2.21 8.91
N GLY A 400 -18.52 -2.15 7.59
CA GLY A 400 -17.75 -3.06 6.76
C GLY A 400 -16.24 -2.94 6.92
N PHE A 401 -15.57 -3.94 6.41
CA PHE A 401 -14.12 -4.02 6.34
C PHE A 401 -13.67 -4.33 4.90
N PHE A 402 -12.40 -4.15 4.65
CA PHE A 402 -11.72 -4.45 3.42
C PHE A 402 -10.67 -5.55 3.70
N GLY A 403 -10.62 -6.60 2.90
CA GLY A 403 -9.70 -7.68 3.17
C GLY A 403 -9.55 -8.64 2.01
N TRP A 404 -8.44 -9.36 1.99
CA TRP A 404 -8.15 -10.38 0.97
C TRP A 404 -7.27 -11.50 1.51
N GLY A 405 -7.27 -12.60 0.78
CA GLY A 405 -6.30 -13.67 0.94
C GLY A 405 -4.96 -13.25 0.33
N VAL A 406 -3.89 -13.68 0.95
CA VAL A 406 -2.52 -13.49 0.48
C VAL A 406 -1.92 -14.87 0.26
N GLU A 407 -1.11 -15.04 -0.79
CA GLU A 407 -0.49 -16.33 -1.12
C GLU A 407 -1.53 -17.47 -1.18
N HIS A 408 -2.46 -17.34 -2.12
CA HIS A 408 -3.55 -18.31 -2.32
C HIS A 408 -4.47 -18.49 -1.09
N GLY A 409 -4.59 -17.47 -0.25
CA GLY A 409 -5.47 -17.47 0.90
C GLY A 409 -4.89 -18.08 2.18
N HIS A 410 -3.63 -18.51 2.19
CA HIS A 410 -2.99 -19.05 3.39
C HIS A 410 -2.79 -18.00 4.49
N LEU A 411 -2.57 -16.75 4.10
CA LEU A 411 -2.55 -15.61 5.00
C LEU A 411 -3.75 -14.71 4.71
N GLY A 412 -4.13 -13.91 5.68
CA GLY A 412 -5.14 -12.88 5.53
C GLY A 412 -4.59 -11.49 5.80
N LYS A 413 -5.03 -10.54 5.01
CA LYS A 413 -4.96 -9.14 5.36
C LYS A 413 -6.38 -8.60 5.49
N THR A 414 -6.58 -7.76 6.48
CA THR A 414 -7.84 -7.06 6.66
C THR A 414 -7.56 -5.64 7.10
N GLU A 415 -8.29 -4.71 6.54
CA GLU A 415 -8.20 -3.30 6.87
C GLU A 415 -9.59 -2.72 7.12
N ILE A 416 -9.72 -1.93 8.16
CA ILE A 416 -10.96 -1.27 8.50
C ILE A 416 -10.74 0.24 8.45
N PHE A 417 -11.69 0.95 7.82
CA PHE A 417 -11.60 2.40 7.62
C PHE A 417 -12.64 3.15 8.45
N CYS A 418 -12.27 4.35 8.86
CA CYS A 418 -13.20 5.42 9.21
C CYS A 418 -12.95 6.59 8.25
N LYS A 419 -13.92 6.90 7.39
CA LYS A 419 -13.88 8.03 6.46
C LYS A 419 -14.68 9.19 7.07
N PHE A 420 -14.07 10.37 7.20
CA PHE A 420 -14.68 11.50 7.93
C PHE A 420 -14.21 12.85 7.36
N SER A 421 -14.87 13.93 7.76
CA SER A 421 -14.46 15.28 7.36
C SER A 421 -13.24 15.74 8.14
N ALA A 422 -12.19 16.13 7.44
CA ALA A 422 -10.98 16.72 8.02
C ALA A 422 -11.25 18.00 8.82
N LEU A 423 -12.36 18.70 8.52
CA LEU A 423 -12.75 19.96 9.17
C LEU A 423 -13.61 19.74 10.42
N ASN A 424 -13.95 18.50 10.78
CA ASN A 424 -14.74 18.18 11.96
C ASN A 424 -13.84 17.74 13.11
N PRO A 425 -13.55 18.62 14.09
CA PRO A 425 -12.64 18.29 15.20
C PRO A 425 -13.21 17.19 16.11
N VAL A 426 -14.52 17.07 16.25
CA VAL A 426 -15.16 16.01 17.03
C VAL A 426 -14.96 14.66 16.36
N ALA A 427 -15.11 14.60 15.02
CA ALA A 427 -14.83 13.38 14.28
C ALA A 427 -13.35 12.97 14.41
N TRP A 428 -12.41 13.92 14.36
CA TRP A 428 -10.99 13.66 14.58
C TRP A 428 -10.70 13.01 15.93
N GLU A 429 -11.26 13.56 16.98
CA GLU A 429 -11.08 13.06 18.34
C GLU A 429 -11.67 11.66 18.51
N GLU A 430 -12.92 11.47 18.13
CA GLU A 430 -13.64 10.19 18.29
C GLU A 430 -13.06 9.09 17.38
N VAL A 431 -12.68 9.39 16.15
CA VAL A 431 -12.01 8.42 15.27
C VAL A 431 -10.60 8.08 15.78
N THR A 432 -9.87 9.05 16.34
CA THR A 432 -8.56 8.80 16.95
C THR A 432 -8.69 7.91 18.19
N LYS A 433 -9.70 8.13 19.00
CA LYS A 433 -10.02 7.29 20.15
C LYS A 433 -10.37 5.86 19.70
N TRP A 434 -11.30 5.72 18.76
CA TRP A 434 -11.66 4.43 18.18
C TRP A 434 -10.42 3.69 17.64
N HIS A 435 -9.56 4.38 16.91
CA HIS A 435 -8.33 3.80 16.34
C HIS A 435 -7.41 3.23 17.44
N ARG A 436 -7.20 3.98 18.52
CA ARG A 436 -6.39 3.53 19.66
C ARG A 436 -7.02 2.33 20.37
N GLU A 437 -8.32 2.37 20.63
CA GLU A 437 -9.05 1.28 21.29
C GLU A 437 -8.99 -0.02 20.47
N GLN A 438 -9.20 0.06 19.16
CA GLN A 438 -9.13 -1.12 18.29
C GLN A 438 -7.70 -1.65 18.12
N SER A 439 -6.71 -0.78 18.08
CA SER A 439 -5.29 -1.19 18.09
C SER A 439 -4.92 -1.88 19.40
N GLN A 440 -5.36 -1.34 20.52
CA GLN A 440 -5.15 -1.96 21.83
C GLN A 440 -5.83 -3.33 21.93
N ARG A 441 -7.08 -3.45 21.47
CA ARG A 441 -7.80 -4.73 21.42
C ARG A 441 -7.05 -5.76 20.58
N ALA A 442 -6.49 -5.35 19.43
CA ALA A 442 -5.73 -6.26 18.59
C ALA A 442 -4.51 -6.86 19.32
N LEU A 443 -3.86 -6.09 20.19
CA LEU A 443 -2.76 -6.57 21.01
C LEU A 443 -3.23 -7.49 22.15
N GLU A 444 -4.27 -7.11 22.85
CA GLU A 444 -4.82 -7.85 24.01
C GLU A 444 -5.41 -9.20 23.62
N GLU A 445 -6.15 -9.24 22.52
CA GLU A 445 -6.75 -10.46 21.97
C GLU A 445 -5.77 -11.29 21.10
N LYS A 446 -4.49 -10.85 21.01
CA LYS A 446 -3.42 -11.50 20.25
C LYS A 446 -3.69 -11.60 18.75
N TYR A 447 -4.42 -10.66 18.21
CA TYR A 447 -4.45 -10.44 16.77
C TYR A 447 -3.17 -9.69 16.38
N PHE A 448 -2.53 -10.13 15.31
CA PHE A 448 -1.37 -9.39 14.81
C PHE A 448 -1.83 -8.15 14.08
N ALA A 449 -1.64 -6.99 14.69
CA ALA A 449 -1.93 -5.69 14.08
C ALA A 449 -0.63 -5.04 13.60
N LEU A 450 -0.62 -4.62 12.34
CA LEU A 450 0.33 -3.64 11.84
C LEU A 450 -0.08 -2.28 12.40
N THR A 451 0.13 -2.08 13.68
CA THR A 451 -0.27 -0.83 14.33
C THR A 451 0.76 0.24 14.07
N MET A 452 0.28 1.35 13.59
CA MET A 452 1.04 2.59 13.53
C MET A 452 0.91 3.27 14.89
N ALA A 453 2.03 3.40 15.59
CA ALA A 453 2.03 3.93 16.94
C ALA A 453 3.21 4.89 17.16
N PRO A 454 3.06 5.86 18.07
CA PRO A 454 4.16 6.66 18.53
C PRO A 454 5.29 5.80 19.13
N GLU A 455 6.53 6.28 19.09
CA GLU A 455 7.68 5.55 19.62
C GLU A 455 7.46 5.09 21.07
N GLU A 456 6.91 5.94 21.91
CA GLU A 456 6.60 5.60 23.30
C GLU A 456 5.68 4.39 23.43
N GLU A 457 4.67 4.27 22.56
CA GLU A 457 3.78 3.11 22.57
C GLU A 457 4.48 1.85 22.02
N ILE A 458 5.38 2.01 21.06
CA ILE A 458 6.20 0.89 20.57
C ILE A 458 7.06 0.32 21.68
N GLU A 459 7.70 1.16 22.48
CA GLU A 459 8.59 0.71 23.55
C GLU A 459 7.83 0.16 24.77
N THR A 460 6.69 0.77 25.11
CA THR A 460 5.99 0.47 26.36
C THR A 460 4.86 -0.56 26.22
N LYS A 461 4.25 -0.69 25.05
CA LYS A 461 3.07 -1.55 24.82
C LYS A 461 3.27 -2.57 23.70
N ILE A 462 3.56 -2.10 22.50
CA ILE A 462 3.56 -2.95 21.28
C ILE A 462 4.76 -3.88 21.29
N GLY A 463 5.95 -3.36 21.47
CA GLY A 463 7.17 -4.15 21.50
C GLY A 463 7.16 -5.24 22.57
N PRO A 464 6.81 -4.95 23.82
CA PRO A 464 6.63 -5.97 24.85
C PRO A 464 5.57 -7.03 24.49
N ALA A 465 4.45 -6.64 23.89
CA ALA A 465 3.41 -7.57 23.45
C ALA A 465 3.85 -8.47 22.27
N LEU A 466 4.82 -8.02 21.49
CA LEU A 466 5.38 -8.72 20.32
C LEU A 466 6.82 -9.22 20.59
N SER A 467 7.02 -9.91 21.68
CA SER A 467 8.29 -10.57 22.06
C SER A 467 9.50 -9.62 22.16
N ASN A 468 9.26 -8.38 22.52
CA ASN A 468 10.30 -7.36 22.68
C ASN A 468 11.13 -7.11 21.41
N TYR A 469 10.55 -7.24 20.21
CA TYR A 469 11.26 -7.03 18.93
C TYR A 469 11.93 -5.65 18.84
N HIS A 470 11.35 -4.62 19.49
CA HIS A 470 11.86 -3.26 19.52
C HIS A 470 13.28 -3.18 20.14
N VAL A 471 13.56 -4.03 21.14
CA VAL A 471 14.91 -4.10 21.76
C VAL A 471 15.96 -4.55 20.74
N TRP A 472 15.62 -5.53 19.89
CA TRP A 472 16.51 -6.00 18.83
C TRP A 472 16.64 -4.96 17.72
N TRP A 473 15.53 -4.34 17.34
CA TRP A 473 15.54 -3.28 16.33
C TRP A 473 16.39 -2.09 16.77
N ASN A 474 16.30 -1.68 18.02
CA ASN A 474 17.13 -0.60 18.57
C ASN A 474 18.61 -0.92 18.44
N LYS A 475 19.03 -2.15 18.75
CA LYS A 475 20.43 -2.59 18.56
C LYS A 475 20.88 -2.52 17.10
N VAL A 476 20.00 -2.89 16.16
CA VAL A 476 20.28 -2.77 14.72
C VAL A 476 20.42 -1.31 14.31
N LEU A 477 19.50 -0.44 14.77
CA LEU A 477 19.57 1.00 14.48
C LEU A 477 20.83 1.64 15.06
N GLU A 478 21.19 1.35 16.30
CA GLU A 478 22.42 1.85 16.92
C GLU A 478 23.67 1.45 16.11
N ALA A 479 23.69 0.24 15.57
CA ALA A 479 24.79 -0.23 14.72
C ALA A 479 24.84 0.44 13.35
N LEU A 480 23.68 0.74 12.74
CA LEU A 480 23.59 1.31 11.40
C LEU A 480 23.61 2.85 11.38
N ASP A 481 23.12 3.48 12.45
CA ASP A 481 23.02 4.93 12.62
C ASP A 481 23.70 5.40 13.93
N PRO A 482 25.03 5.28 14.04
CA PRO A 482 25.76 5.64 15.25
C PRO A 482 25.67 7.14 15.59
N ASN A 483 25.29 7.98 14.64
CA ASN A 483 25.19 9.43 14.81
C ASN A 483 23.74 9.92 15.07
N GLY A 484 22.74 9.02 15.04
CA GLY A 484 21.35 9.35 15.31
C GLY A 484 20.73 10.33 14.30
N VAL A 485 21.12 10.24 13.02
CA VAL A 485 20.64 11.13 11.96
C VAL A 485 19.37 10.59 11.25
N VAL A 486 19.00 9.35 11.49
CA VAL A 486 17.70 8.83 11.08
C VAL A 486 16.62 9.33 12.03
N PRO A 487 15.44 9.74 11.54
CA PRO A 487 14.34 10.19 12.41
C PRO A 487 13.89 9.13 13.40
N ASP A 488 13.25 9.58 14.48
CA ASP A 488 12.79 8.74 15.57
C ASP A 488 11.91 7.57 15.08
N LYS A 489 11.91 6.51 15.86
CA LYS A 489 11.42 5.17 15.57
C LYS A 489 9.90 5.05 15.46
N GLY A 490 9.17 6.12 15.73
CA GLY A 490 7.71 6.13 15.65
C GLY A 490 7.18 6.27 14.23
N MET A 491 6.14 5.52 13.89
CA MET A 491 5.27 5.83 12.77
C MET A 491 4.02 6.53 13.29
N SER A 492 3.87 7.79 12.96
CA SER A 492 2.58 8.45 13.09
C SER A 492 2.01 8.71 11.70
N TRP A 493 0.87 8.14 11.40
CA TRP A 493 0.00 8.62 10.34
C TRP A 493 -0.68 9.89 10.89
N LEU A 494 0.03 10.98 10.91
CA LEU A 494 -0.56 12.28 11.12
C LEU A 494 -0.64 12.97 9.77
N LEU A 495 -1.76 12.84 9.15
CA LEU A 495 -2.35 13.93 8.40
C LEU A 495 -3.18 14.75 9.36
#